data_194a0c8b929ee0bd14f3f1435733a98a
#
_entry.id   194a0c8b929ee0bd14f3f1435733a98a
#
_cell.length_a   1.000
_cell.length_b   1.000
_cell.length_c   1.000
_cell.angle_alpha   90.00
_cell.angle_beta   90.00
_cell.angle_gamma   90.00
#
_symmetry.space_group_name_H-M   'P 1'
#
loop_
_entity.id
_entity.type
_entity.pdbx_description
1 polymer ?
#
loop_
_entity_poly.entity_id
_entity_poly.type
_entity_poly.pdbx_seq_one_letter_code
_entity_poly.pdbx_strand_id
1 'polypeptide(L)'
;MNYLFKILLVDDKPENIVALQNMLEAEKRVFVTATNGNDALRELLKHDDIGLVMLDVQMPDMDGFEVASLIKANPKTKHVAIIFVTAINKETRYVLKGFEEGAVDYLAKPLDVQVTRAKVSVFERLYCYQQELKQAIKAKEEVNAQLERFMYTVAHDLKSPLSGVFSLIDYIQTFPEIQASPQVQEYMRLCMEAVNHLNGMIASILDYSRTATYQQKTEPVDTGELARQIVQLLYPPPHIDIHIATALPVVTTNRLKLHQVFQNFISNAIKHNDKPKGQIEIGFSGLHEGYYSFFVKDNGPGIALADHERIFKLFETAGSDQVNPANSGVGLNIVKLFVEERGGKISVDSRPGEGSTFHFTWPA
;
A
#
# COMPACT_ATOMS: atom_id res chain seq x y z
N MET A 1 -10.72 15.99 -19.47
CA MET A 1 -10.36 14.99 -20.52
C MET A 1 -11.61 14.49 -21.20
N ASN A 2 -11.54 14.21 -22.53
CA ASN A 2 -12.71 13.80 -23.29
C ASN A 2 -12.70 12.28 -23.46
N TYR A 3 -13.32 11.55 -22.54
CA TYR A 3 -13.56 10.12 -22.73
C TYR A 3 -14.76 9.94 -23.65
N LEU A 4 -14.61 9.06 -24.63
CA LEU A 4 -15.74 8.58 -25.41
C LEU A 4 -16.48 7.51 -24.58
N PHE A 5 -17.78 7.65 -24.45
CA PHE A 5 -18.61 6.66 -23.77
C PHE A 5 -19.23 5.73 -24.78
N LYS A 6 -18.74 4.48 -24.81
CA LYS A 6 -19.20 3.48 -25.76
C LYS A 6 -20.37 2.70 -25.18
N ILE A 7 -21.47 2.64 -25.90
CA ILE A 7 -22.73 1.97 -25.53
C ILE A 7 -22.99 0.86 -26.51
N LEU A 8 -23.18 -0.36 -26.03
CA LEU A 8 -23.66 -1.47 -26.84
C LEU A 8 -25.18 -1.52 -26.76
N LEU A 9 -25.85 -1.40 -27.91
CA LEU A 9 -27.30 -1.50 -28.05
C LEU A 9 -27.65 -2.88 -28.62
N VAL A 10 -28.48 -3.63 -27.90
CA VAL A 10 -28.84 -5.01 -28.24
C VAL A 10 -30.37 -5.12 -28.30
N ASP A 11 -30.92 -5.38 -29.47
CA ASP A 11 -32.36 -5.62 -29.71
C ASP A 11 -32.51 -6.42 -31.02
N ASP A 12 -33.40 -7.39 -31.06
CA ASP A 12 -33.63 -8.23 -32.25
C ASP A 12 -34.24 -7.45 -33.45
N LYS A 13 -34.76 -6.25 -33.18
CA LYS A 13 -35.37 -5.35 -34.17
C LYS A 13 -34.45 -4.18 -34.48
N PRO A 14 -33.88 -4.07 -35.69
CA PRO A 14 -32.99 -2.97 -36.07
C PRO A 14 -33.62 -1.58 -35.87
N GLU A 15 -34.95 -1.48 -36.04
CA GLU A 15 -35.69 -0.23 -35.87
C GLU A 15 -35.59 0.30 -34.42
N ASN A 16 -35.62 -0.60 -33.43
CA ASN A 16 -35.45 -0.24 -32.01
C ASN A 16 -34.04 0.27 -31.72
N ILE A 17 -33.04 -0.36 -32.34
CA ILE A 17 -31.63 0.08 -32.23
C ILE A 17 -31.48 1.49 -32.79
N VAL A 18 -32.00 1.77 -33.98
CA VAL A 18 -31.95 3.10 -34.59
C VAL A 18 -32.69 4.13 -33.73
N ALA A 19 -33.84 3.77 -33.17
CA ALA A 19 -34.60 4.65 -32.29
C ALA A 19 -33.80 4.99 -31.01
N LEU A 20 -33.14 4.00 -30.40
CA LEU A 20 -32.27 4.19 -29.25
C LEU A 20 -31.06 5.05 -29.58
N GLN A 21 -30.40 4.84 -30.72
CA GLN A 21 -29.28 5.67 -31.18
C GLN A 21 -29.70 7.14 -31.31
N ASN A 22 -30.79 7.42 -32.04
CA ASN A 22 -31.29 8.79 -32.21
C ASN A 22 -31.69 9.44 -30.88
N MET A 23 -32.29 8.65 -29.98
CA MET A 23 -32.68 9.11 -28.67
C MET A 23 -31.47 9.50 -27.79
N LEU A 24 -30.38 8.75 -27.91
CA LEU A 24 -29.21 8.88 -27.05
C LEU A 24 -28.05 9.63 -27.70
N GLU A 25 -28.20 10.10 -28.92
CA GLU A 25 -27.15 10.82 -29.65
C GLU A 25 -26.62 12.00 -28.84
N ALA A 26 -25.30 12.05 -28.68
CA ALA A 26 -24.54 13.10 -27.99
C ALA A 26 -23.09 13.08 -28.46
N GLU A 27 -22.41 14.21 -28.40
CA GLU A 27 -21.04 14.42 -28.91
C GLU A 27 -20.00 13.39 -28.45
N LYS A 28 -20.17 12.84 -27.25
CA LYS A 28 -19.18 11.93 -26.62
C LYS A 28 -19.65 10.47 -26.55
N ARG A 29 -20.75 10.14 -27.21
CA ARG A 29 -21.30 8.79 -27.22
C ARG A 29 -21.00 8.09 -28.51
N VAL A 30 -20.53 6.86 -28.41
CA VAL A 30 -20.28 5.98 -29.55
C VAL A 30 -21.15 4.73 -29.37
N PHE A 31 -21.83 4.33 -30.42
CA PHE A 31 -22.71 3.18 -30.36
C PHE A 31 -22.12 1.99 -31.12
N VAL A 32 -22.17 0.84 -30.46
CA VAL A 32 -21.96 -0.48 -31.03
C VAL A 32 -23.33 -1.16 -31.04
N THR A 33 -23.64 -1.96 -32.03
CA THR A 33 -24.96 -2.56 -32.18
C THR A 33 -24.87 -4.07 -32.37
N ALA A 34 -25.83 -4.79 -31.81
CA ALA A 34 -26.00 -6.22 -32.03
C ALA A 34 -27.49 -6.56 -32.12
N THR A 35 -27.83 -7.51 -32.96
CA THR A 35 -29.23 -7.93 -33.21
C THR A 35 -29.57 -9.26 -32.54
N ASN A 36 -28.63 -9.83 -31.77
CA ASN A 36 -28.86 -11.06 -31.00
C ASN A 36 -27.82 -11.17 -29.89
N GLY A 37 -28.04 -12.07 -28.94
CA GLY A 37 -27.15 -12.26 -27.76
C GLY A 37 -25.73 -12.70 -28.11
N ASN A 38 -25.57 -13.57 -29.13
CA ASN A 38 -24.25 -14.07 -29.52
C ASN A 38 -23.38 -12.96 -30.12
N ASP A 39 -23.95 -12.09 -30.95
CA ASP A 39 -23.27 -10.95 -31.51
C ASP A 39 -22.93 -9.92 -30.42
N ALA A 40 -23.84 -9.69 -29.47
CA ALA A 40 -23.57 -8.83 -28.31
C ALA A 40 -22.35 -9.30 -27.52
N LEU A 41 -22.25 -10.59 -27.18
CA LEU A 41 -21.12 -11.17 -26.51
C LEU A 41 -19.82 -11.05 -27.30
N ARG A 42 -19.89 -11.22 -28.62
CA ARG A 42 -18.76 -11.07 -29.55
C ARG A 42 -18.25 -9.62 -29.57
N GLU A 43 -19.15 -8.65 -29.67
CA GLU A 43 -18.78 -7.23 -29.68
C GLU A 43 -18.18 -6.79 -28.33
N LEU A 44 -18.66 -7.30 -27.20
CA LEU A 44 -18.06 -7.07 -25.88
C LEU A 44 -16.64 -7.62 -25.73
N LEU A 45 -16.31 -8.71 -26.41
CA LEU A 45 -14.96 -9.27 -26.40
C LEU A 45 -14.00 -8.55 -27.35
N LYS A 46 -14.51 -7.91 -28.41
CA LYS A 46 -13.71 -7.09 -29.33
C LYS A 46 -13.41 -5.69 -28.80
N HIS A 47 -14.32 -5.14 -28.00
CA HIS A 47 -14.28 -3.78 -27.49
C HIS A 47 -14.22 -3.80 -25.96
N ASP A 48 -13.05 -3.67 -25.40
CA ASP A 48 -12.80 -3.64 -23.95
C ASP A 48 -13.17 -2.29 -23.29
N ASP A 49 -13.55 -1.30 -24.10
CA ASP A 49 -13.91 0.06 -23.72
C ASP A 49 -15.44 0.31 -23.72
N ILE A 50 -16.28 -0.72 -23.87
CA ILE A 50 -17.72 -0.59 -23.69
C ILE A 50 -18.04 -0.34 -22.21
N GLY A 51 -18.70 0.81 -21.93
CA GLY A 51 -19.08 1.20 -20.58
C GLY A 51 -20.50 0.82 -20.17
N LEU A 52 -21.39 0.63 -21.15
CA LEU A 52 -22.81 0.33 -20.92
C LEU A 52 -23.34 -0.61 -21.99
N VAL A 53 -24.17 -1.57 -21.59
CA VAL A 53 -25.01 -2.39 -22.49
C VAL A 53 -26.46 -2.02 -22.21
N MET A 54 -27.18 -1.65 -23.26
CA MET A 54 -28.66 -1.58 -23.26
C MET A 54 -29.18 -2.82 -23.96
N LEU A 55 -29.86 -3.66 -23.22
CA LEU A 55 -30.15 -5.05 -23.60
C LEU A 55 -31.65 -5.31 -23.58
N ASP A 56 -32.21 -5.60 -24.75
CA ASP A 56 -33.60 -6.10 -24.80
C ASP A 56 -33.70 -7.45 -24.09
N VAL A 57 -34.75 -7.62 -23.31
CA VAL A 57 -35.02 -8.86 -22.59
C VAL A 57 -35.60 -9.89 -23.54
N GLN A 58 -36.50 -9.50 -24.44
CA GLN A 58 -37.25 -10.40 -25.30
C GLN A 58 -36.59 -10.56 -26.68
N MET A 59 -35.62 -11.46 -26.76
CA MET A 59 -34.95 -11.82 -28.01
C MET A 59 -35.11 -13.30 -28.31
N PRO A 60 -35.11 -13.70 -29.60
CA PRO A 60 -35.12 -15.11 -29.97
C PRO A 60 -33.79 -15.79 -29.61
N ASP A 61 -33.81 -17.11 -29.46
CA ASP A 61 -32.70 -18.02 -29.17
C ASP A 61 -32.08 -17.83 -27.78
N MET A 62 -31.63 -16.63 -27.43
CA MET A 62 -31.01 -16.28 -26.16
C MET A 62 -31.65 -15.00 -25.61
N ASP A 63 -32.31 -15.09 -24.47
CA ASP A 63 -32.96 -13.95 -23.86
C ASP A 63 -31.94 -12.99 -23.21
N GLY A 64 -32.36 -11.75 -22.90
CA GLY A 64 -31.49 -10.74 -22.34
C GLY A 64 -30.93 -11.11 -20.94
N PHE A 65 -31.63 -11.92 -20.15
CA PHE A 65 -31.15 -12.38 -18.84
C PHE A 65 -30.01 -13.37 -18.99
N GLU A 66 -30.10 -14.29 -19.96
CA GLU A 66 -29.02 -15.24 -20.25
C GLU A 66 -27.77 -14.51 -20.74
N VAL A 67 -27.95 -13.52 -21.64
CA VAL A 67 -26.84 -12.67 -22.09
C VAL A 67 -26.20 -11.94 -20.93
N ALA A 68 -26.97 -11.33 -20.03
CA ALA A 68 -26.46 -10.62 -18.84
C ALA A 68 -25.68 -11.54 -17.89
N SER A 69 -26.20 -12.74 -17.64
CA SER A 69 -25.53 -13.76 -16.83
C SER A 69 -24.14 -14.11 -17.40
N LEU A 70 -24.05 -14.34 -18.72
CA LEU A 70 -22.78 -14.63 -19.39
C LEU A 70 -21.81 -13.43 -19.35
N ILE A 71 -22.29 -12.19 -19.50
CA ILE A 71 -21.48 -10.99 -19.36
C ILE A 71 -20.88 -10.90 -17.95
N LYS A 72 -21.69 -11.17 -16.91
CA LYS A 72 -21.27 -11.06 -15.51
C LYS A 72 -20.38 -12.21 -15.04
N ALA A 73 -20.54 -13.39 -15.62
CA ALA A 73 -19.69 -14.54 -15.35
C ALA A 73 -18.25 -14.39 -15.90
N ASN A 74 -18.06 -13.57 -16.94
CA ASN A 74 -16.75 -13.42 -17.56
C ASN A 74 -15.94 -12.31 -16.89
N PRO A 75 -14.72 -12.60 -16.37
CA PRO A 75 -13.85 -11.61 -15.69
C PRO A 75 -13.54 -10.36 -16.53
N LYS A 76 -13.52 -10.46 -17.86
CA LYS A 76 -13.24 -9.34 -18.77
C LYS A 76 -14.42 -8.39 -18.93
N THR A 77 -15.65 -8.87 -18.82
CA THR A 77 -16.88 -8.10 -19.13
C THR A 77 -17.76 -7.85 -17.90
N LYS A 78 -17.53 -8.53 -16.79
CA LYS A 78 -18.36 -8.42 -15.57
C LYS A 78 -18.51 -7.00 -15.00
N HIS A 79 -17.58 -6.12 -15.33
CA HIS A 79 -17.57 -4.72 -14.85
C HIS A 79 -18.49 -3.81 -15.69
N VAL A 80 -18.91 -4.23 -16.88
CA VAL A 80 -19.76 -3.43 -17.77
C VAL A 80 -21.15 -3.28 -17.16
N ALA A 81 -21.68 -2.05 -17.13
CA ALA A 81 -23.03 -1.81 -16.65
C ALA A 81 -24.08 -2.34 -17.66
N ILE A 82 -25.20 -2.87 -17.15
CA ILE A 82 -26.28 -3.39 -17.97
C ILE A 82 -27.58 -2.69 -17.58
N ILE A 83 -28.29 -2.13 -18.59
CA ILE A 83 -29.66 -1.64 -18.47
C ILE A 83 -30.54 -2.54 -19.32
N PHE A 84 -31.49 -3.21 -18.70
CA PHE A 84 -32.50 -3.95 -19.43
C PHE A 84 -33.54 -3.02 -20.06
N VAL A 85 -33.91 -3.30 -21.31
CA VAL A 85 -35.01 -2.66 -22.01
C VAL A 85 -36.11 -3.70 -22.16
N THR A 86 -37.30 -3.49 -21.59
CA THR A 86 -38.33 -4.53 -21.53
C THR A 86 -39.73 -3.96 -21.75
N ALA A 87 -40.60 -4.72 -22.42
CA ALA A 87 -42.04 -4.46 -22.43
C ALA A 87 -42.62 -4.85 -21.07
N ILE A 88 -43.09 -3.88 -20.29
CA ILE A 88 -43.59 -4.13 -18.94
C ILE A 88 -44.83 -5.02 -18.95
N ASN A 89 -44.68 -6.22 -18.37
CA ASN A 89 -45.70 -6.72 -17.47
C ASN A 89 -45.20 -6.51 -16.04
N LYS A 90 -46.00 -5.86 -15.20
CA LYS A 90 -45.70 -5.39 -13.83
C LYS A 90 -45.39 -6.50 -12.81
N GLU A 91 -44.80 -7.60 -13.20
CA GLU A 91 -44.40 -8.63 -12.28
C GLU A 91 -43.02 -8.25 -11.70
N THR A 92 -43.03 -7.79 -10.46
CA THR A 92 -41.87 -7.54 -9.60
C THR A 92 -40.80 -8.66 -9.69
N ARG A 93 -41.21 -9.86 -10.09
CA ARG A 93 -40.39 -11.05 -10.27
C ARG A 93 -39.31 -10.89 -11.37
N TYR A 94 -39.63 -10.24 -12.52
CA TYR A 94 -38.67 -10.01 -13.60
C TYR A 94 -37.65 -8.92 -13.26
N VAL A 95 -38.08 -7.91 -12.50
CA VAL A 95 -37.17 -6.85 -12.01
C VAL A 95 -36.18 -7.41 -11.02
N LEU A 96 -36.63 -8.23 -10.07
CA LEU A 96 -35.77 -8.89 -9.09
C LEU A 96 -34.80 -9.86 -9.77
N LYS A 97 -35.25 -10.67 -10.73
CA LYS A 97 -34.38 -11.57 -11.50
C LYS A 97 -33.26 -10.79 -12.24
N GLY A 98 -33.59 -9.64 -12.84
CA GLY A 98 -32.59 -8.80 -13.49
C GLY A 98 -31.50 -8.30 -12.56
N PHE A 99 -31.84 -7.91 -11.33
CA PHE A 99 -30.85 -7.51 -10.31
C PHE A 99 -30.03 -8.70 -9.80
N GLU A 100 -30.64 -9.88 -9.63
CA GLU A 100 -29.93 -11.12 -9.27
C GLU A 100 -28.89 -11.52 -10.33
N GLU A 101 -29.21 -11.33 -11.63
CA GLU A 101 -28.30 -11.56 -12.75
C GLU A 101 -27.27 -10.41 -12.96
N GLY A 102 -27.27 -9.42 -12.05
CA GLY A 102 -26.25 -8.37 -12.00
C GLY A 102 -26.50 -7.16 -12.90
N ALA A 103 -27.73 -6.95 -13.37
CA ALA A 103 -28.11 -5.68 -13.99
C ALA A 103 -28.13 -4.57 -12.95
N VAL A 104 -27.86 -3.35 -13.43
CA VAL A 104 -27.82 -2.16 -12.57
C VAL A 104 -29.12 -1.37 -12.64
N ASP A 105 -29.87 -1.49 -13.75
CA ASP A 105 -31.14 -0.77 -13.95
C ASP A 105 -31.99 -1.40 -15.06
N TYR A 106 -33.23 -0.90 -15.22
CA TYR A 106 -34.15 -1.28 -16.29
C TYR A 106 -34.90 -0.07 -16.88
N LEU A 107 -35.35 -0.21 -18.09
CA LEU A 107 -36.18 0.74 -18.85
C LEU A 107 -37.38 0.03 -19.43
N ALA A 108 -38.54 0.62 -19.26
CA ALA A 108 -39.80 0.11 -19.71
C ALA A 108 -40.16 0.62 -21.11
N LYS A 109 -40.55 -0.27 -22.05
CA LYS A 109 -41.15 0.11 -23.31
C LYS A 109 -42.64 0.48 -23.12
N PRO A 110 -43.18 1.59 -23.68
CA PRO A 110 -42.50 2.54 -24.54
C PRO A 110 -41.50 3.42 -23.79
N LEU A 111 -40.31 3.65 -24.35
CA LEU A 111 -39.25 4.41 -23.72
C LEU A 111 -39.59 5.91 -23.61
N ASP A 112 -39.50 6.44 -22.42
CA ASP A 112 -39.49 7.88 -22.20
C ASP A 112 -38.10 8.45 -22.49
N VAL A 113 -38.03 9.41 -23.40
CA VAL A 113 -36.78 10.02 -23.85
C VAL A 113 -36.00 10.67 -22.69
N GLN A 114 -36.70 11.39 -21.82
CA GLN A 114 -36.05 12.15 -20.72
C GLN A 114 -35.50 11.20 -19.68
N VAL A 115 -36.31 10.20 -19.29
CA VAL A 115 -35.89 9.18 -18.30
C VAL A 115 -34.72 8.36 -18.83
N THR A 116 -34.80 7.92 -20.12
CA THR A 116 -33.71 7.14 -20.74
C THR A 116 -32.42 7.92 -20.81
N ARG A 117 -32.45 9.17 -21.25
CA ARG A 117 -31.28 10.05 -21.29
C ARG A 117 -30.70 10.31 -19.91
N ALA A 118 -31.55 10.55 -18.91
CA ALA A 118 -31.12 10.78 -17.54
C ALA A 118 -30.40 9.57 -16.96
N LYS A 119 -30.95 8.35 -17.13
CA LYS A 119 -30.33 7.10 -16.65
C LYS A 119 -28.99 6.85 -17.35
N VAL A 120 -28.91 6.94 -18.66
CA VAL A 120 -27.68 6.74 -19.42
C VAL A 120 -26.61 7.78 -19.01
N SER A 121 -26.99 9.03 -18.75
CA SER A 121 -26.05 10.07 -18.30
C SER A 121 -25.46 9.79 -16.92
N VAL A 122 -26.14 9.07 -16.04
CA VAL A 122 -25.59 8.62 -14.76
C VAL A 122 -24.45 7.63 -15.00
N PHE A 123 -24.67 6.61 -15.85
CA PHE A 123 -23.64 5.61 -16.18
C PHE A 123 -22.46 6.22 -16.93
N GLU A 124 -22.71 7.16 -17.84
CA GLU A 124 -21.66 7.92 -18.51
C GLU A 124 -20.75 8.64 -17.52
N ARG A 125 -21.33 9.34 -16.54
CA ARG A 125 -20.56 10.02 -15.47
C ARG A 125 -19.77 9.02 -14.63
N LEU A 126 -20.37 7.89 -14.22
CA LEU A 126 -19.70 6.85 -13.46
C LEU A 126 -18.51 6.27 -14.23
N TYR A 127 -18.70 6.00 -15.53
CA TYR A 127 -17.63 5.54 -16.41
C TYR A 127 -16.50 6.56 -16.51
N CYS A 128 -16.81 7.83 -16.71
CA CYS A 128 -15.80 8.90 -16.74
C CYS A 128 -14.99 8.97 -15.43
N TYR A 129 -15.67 8.96 -14.27
CA TYR A 129 -14.99 8.95 -12.97
C TYR A 129 -14.10 7.72 -12.78
N GLN A 130 -14.55 6.55 -13.22
CA GLN A 130 -13.74 5.34 -13.16
C GLN A 130 -12.47 5.45 -14.03
N GLN A 131 -12.59 6.03 -15.23
CA GLN A 131 -11.43 6.22 -16.12
C GLN A 131 -10.45 7.26 -15.54
N GLU A 132 -10.97 8.37 -14.99
CA GLU A 132 -10.14 9.38 -14.31
C GLU A 132 -9.40 8.79 -13.11
N LEU A 133 -10.09 8.00 -12.30
CA LEU A 133 -9.47 7.33 -11.16
C LEU A 133 -8.38 6.33 -11.60
N LYS A 134 -8.65 5.51 -12.63
CA LYS A 134 -7.65 4.59 -13.20
C LYS A 134 -6.41 5.35 -13.68
N GLN A 135 -6.58 6.47 -14.38
CA GLN A 135 -5.46 7.28 -14.86
C GLN A 135 -4.68 7.93 -13.70
N ALA A 136 -5.39 8.45 -12.68
CA ALA A 136 -4.74 9.02 -11.51
C ALA A 136 -3.92 7.99 -10.72
N ILE A 137 -4.45 6.78 -10.56
CA ILE A 137 -3.72 5.67 -9.94
C ILE A 137 -2.46 5.33 -10.75
N LYS A 138 -2.60 5.16 -12.07
CA LYS A 138 -1.46 4.86 -12.95
C LYS A 138 -0.39 5.95 -12.92
N ALA A 139 -0.78 7.21 -12.99
CA ALA A 139 0.14 8.34 -12.88
C ALA A 139 0.87 8.36 -11.54
N LYS A 140 0.16 8.07 -10.44
CA LYS A 140 0.76 7.96 -9.11
C LYS A 140 1.79 6.81 -9.04
N GLU A 141 1.48 5.66 -9.62
CA GLU A 141 2.39 4.50 -9.67
C GLU A 141 3.66 4.84 -10.49
N GLU A 142 3.53 5.52 -11.62
CA GLU A 142 4.66 5.96 -12.46
C GLU A 142 5.57 6.94 -11.71
N VAL A 143 4.99 7.93 -11.01
CA VAL A 143 5.76 8.90 -10.19
C VAL A 143 6.47 8.20 -9.04
N ASN A 144 5.80 7.27 -8.35
CA ASN A 144 6.43 6.50 -7.29
C ASN A 144 7.61 5.68 -7.82
N ALA A 145 7.45 4.98 -8.95
CA ALA A 145 8.52 4.20 -9.55
C ALA A 145 9.71 5.07 -10.04
N GLN A 146 9.45 6.31 -10.45
CA GLN A 146 10.51 7.28 -10.78
C GLN A 146 11.24 7.75 -9.52
N LEU A 147 10.51 8.07 -8.46
CA LEU A 147 11.08 8.50 -7.17
C LEU A 147 11.99 7.42 -6.58
N GLU A 148 11.55 6.17 -6.63
CA GLU A 148 12.34 5.03 -6.15
C GLU A 148 13.64 4.86 -6.93
N ARG A 149 13.59 4.90 -8.25
CA ARG A 149 14.80 4.85 -9.09
C ARG A 149 15.75 6.00 -8.79
N PHE A 150 15.23 7.21 -8.62
CA PHE A 150 15.99 8.38 -8.25
C PHE A 150 16.67 8.20 -6.89
N MET A 151 15.92 7.77 -5.86
CA MET A 151 16.46 7.51 -4.52
C MET A 151 17.56 6.46 -4.54
N TYR A 152 17.38 5.37 -5.31
CA TYR A 152 18.39 4.32 -5.45
C TYR A 152 19.68 4.86 -6.08
N THR A 153 19.56 5.61 -7.19
CA THR A 153 20.71 6.16 -7.89
C THR A 153 21.47 7.15 -7.02
N VAL A 154 20.77 8.09 -6.39
CA VAL A 154 21.39 9.09 -5.51
C VAL A 154 22.10 8.44 -4.31
N ALA A 155 21.45 7.46 -3.68
CA ALA A 155 22.05 6.78 -2.55
C ALA A 155 23.29 5.96 -2.94
N HIS A 156 23.28 5.29 -4.10
CA HIS A 156 24.44 4.60 -4.65
C HIS A 156 25.59 5.57 -4.93
N ASP A 157 25.30 6.70 -5.58
CA ASP A 157 26.30 7.67 -5.97
C ASP A 157 26.87 8.47 -4.79
N LEU A 158 26.12 8.59 -3.69
CA LEU A 158 26.61 9.14 -2.43
C LEU A 158 27.46 8.14 -1.64
N LYS A 159 27.15 6.86 -1.68
CA LYS A 159 27.90 5.83 -0.95
C LYS A 159 29.33 5.69 -1.43
N SER A 160 29.57 5.83 -2.73
CA SER A 160 30.91 5.67 -3.31
C SER A 160 31.92 6.73 -2.80
N PRO A 161 31.66 8.05 -2.89
CA PRO A 161 32.57 9.07 -2.37
C PRO A 161 32.74 8.99 -0.85
N LEU A 162 31.67 8.65 -0.09
CA LEU A 162 31.77 8.48 1.37
C LEU A 162 32.68 7.31 1.74
N SER A 163 32.62 6.19 1.00
CA SER A 163 33.56 5.08 1.19
C SER A 163 35.00 5.50 0.89
N GLY A 164 35.21 6.36 -0.09
CA GLY A 164 36.53 6.94 -0.38
C GLY A 164 37.04 7.82 0.77
N VAL A 165 36.17 8.70 1.31
CA VAL A 165 36.52 9.54 2.48
C VAL A 165 36.83 8.66 3.71
N PHE A 166 36.03 7.64 3.96
CA PHE A 166 36.26 6.66 5.03
C PHE A 166 37.66 6.03 4.91
N SER A 167 38.00 5.51 3.73
CA SER A 167 39.30 4.88 3.48
C SER A 167 40.48 5.84 3.63
N LEU A 168 40.29 7.10 3.24
CA LEU A 168 41.33 8.14 3.42
C LEU A 168 41.54 8.46 4.90
N ILE A 169 40.48 8.61 5.68
CA ILE A 169 40.58 8.86 7.14
C ILE A 169 41.26 7.67 7.83
N ASP A 170 40.85 6.45 7.49
CA ASP A 170 41.45 5.24 8.02
C ASP A 170 42.95 5.15 7.70
N TYR A 171 43.32 5.47 6.46
CA TYR A 171 44.73 5.52 6.05
C TYR A 171 45.53 6.61 6.80
N ILE A 172 44.98 7.83 6.95
CA ILE A 172 45.64 8.95 7.65
C ILE A 172 45.87 8.57 9.12
N GLN A 173 44.98 7.85 9.78
CA GLN A 173 45.15 7.40 11.17
C GLN A 173 46.37 6.46 11.35
N THR A 174 46.91 5.87 10.31
CA THR A 174 48.09 5.02 10.37
C THR A 174 49.41 5.78 10.50
N PHE A 175 49.43 7.11 10.24
CA PHE A 175 50.66 7.91 10.31
C PHE A 175 51.08 8.17 11.75
N PRO A 176 52.36 7.97 12.11
CA PRO A 176 52.87 8.14 13.47
C PRO A 176 52.65 9.56 14.04
N GLU A 177 52.73 10.59 13.19
CA GLU A 177 52.52 11.99 13.57
C GLU A 177 51.10 12.25 14.04
N ILE A 178 50.13 11.59 13.41
CA ILE A 178 48.70 11.66 13.79
C ILE A 178 48.45 10.91 15.06
N GLN A 179 49.06 9.73 15.23
CA GLN A 179 48.95 8.92 16.42
C GLN A 179 49.60 9.61 17.67
N ALA A 180 50.55 10.47 17.45
CA ALA A 180 51.24 11.24 18.52
C ALA A 180 50.40 12.43 19.05
N SER A 181 49.35 12.86 18.38
CA SER A 181 48.52 14.01 18.76
C SER A 181 47.11 13.58 19.19
N PRO A 182 46.77 13.57 20.49
CA PRO A 182 45.46 13.22 20.97
C PRO A 182 44.33 14.07 20.39
N GLN A 183 44.63 15.36 20.13
CA GLN A 183 43.64 16.28 19.53
C GLN A 183 43.32 15.95 18.07
N VAL A 184 44.31 15.53 17.28
CA VAL A 184 44.11 15.12 15.91
C VAL A 184 43.38 13.78 15.84
N GLN A 185 43.71 12.84 16.71
CA GLN A 185 42.97 11.57 16.84
C GLN A 185 41.50 11.81 17.15
N GLU A 186 41.17 12.74 18.03
CA GLU A 186 39.80 13.09 18.34
C GLU A 186 39.05 13.67 17.13
N TYR A 187 39.67 14.56 16.34
CA TYR A 187 39.08 15.08 15.13
C TYR A 187 38.88 13.99 14.07
N MET A 188 39.82 13.06 13.93
CA MET A 188 39.68 11.93 13.00
C MET A 188 38.54 10.99 13.44
N ARG A 189 38.39 10.72 14.72
CA ARG A 189 37.29 9.97 15.30
C ARG A 189 35.95 10.64 14.95
N LEU A 190 35.82 11.94 15.18
CA LEU A 190 34.59 12.69 14.84
C LEU A 190 34.29 12.68 13.33
N CYS A 191 35.30 12.79 12.48
CA CYS A 191 35.10 12.66 11.03
C CYS A 191 34.60 11.26 10.63
N MET A 192 35.21 10.22 11.21
CA MET A 192 34.79 8.82 10.96
C MET A 192 33.36 8.56 11.40
N GLU A 193 32.97 9.10 12.54
CA GLU A 193 31.62 9.04 13.07
C GLU A 193 30.61 9.72 12.15
N ALA A 194 30.95 10.92 11.65
CA ALA A 194 30.12 11.64 10.68
C ALA A 194 29.93 10.87 9.37
N VAL A 195 30.99 10.27 8.82
CA VAL A 195 30.92 9.44 7.62
C VAL A 195 30.08 8.18 7.84
N ASN A 196 30.25 7.51 8.97
CA ASN A 196 29.43 6.34 9.33
C ASN A 196 27.96 6.72 9.50
N HIS A 197 27.67 7.87 10.09
CA HIS A 197 26.31 8.40 10.22
C HIS A 197 25.66 8.64 8.85
N LEU A 198 26.36 9.29 7.92
CA LEU A 198 25.91 9.50 6.55
C LEU A 198 25.67 8.19 5.80
N ASN A 199 26.56 7.21 5.95
CA ASN A 199 26.38 5.88 5.35
C ASN A 199 25.13 5.18 5.92
N GLY A 200 24.87 5.30 7.24
CA GLY A 200 23.66 4.78 7.88
C GLY A 200 22.38 5.44 7.36
N MET A 201 22.37 6.75 7.15
CA MET A 201 21.25 7.47 6.54
C MET A 201 20.96 6.99 5.12
N ILE A 202 22.02 6.88 4.28
CA ILE A 202 21.89 6.42 2.89
C ILE A 202 21.35 4.99 2.83
N ALA A 203 21.84 4.09 3.69
CA ALA A 203 21.33 2.72 3.77
C ALA A 203 19.84 2.69 4.14
N SER A 204 19.44 3.51 5.10
CA SER A 204 18.04 3.61 5.53
C SER A 204 17.11 4.16 4.45
N ILE A 205 17.57 5.14 3.66
CA ILE A 205 16.84 5.67 2.50
C ILE A 205 16.65 4.58 1.43
N LEU A 206 17.70 3.77 1.17
CA LEU A 206 17.63 2.65 0.23
C LEU A 206 16.65 1.56 0.69
N ASP A 207 16.67 1.21 1.97
CA ASP A 207 15.77 0.22 2.54
C ASP A 207 14.30 0.68 2.47
N TYR A 208 14.05 1.97 2.74
CA TYR A 208 12.73 2.57 2.54
C TYR A 208 12.27 2.48 1.08
N SER A 209 13.12 2.88 0.13
CA SER A 209 12.83 2.82 -1.31
C SER A 209 12.50 1.40 -1.77
N ARG A 210 13.27 0.40 -1.35
CA ARG A 210 13.04 -1.02 -1.70
C ARG A 210 11.73 -1.57 -1.19
N THR A 211 11.35 -1.22 0.05
CA THR A 211 10.10 -1.74 0.66
C THR A 211 8.84 -1.11 0.09
N ALA A 212 8.93 0.08 -0.51
CA ALA A 212 7.80 0.72 -1.21
C ALA A 212 7.43 0.00 -2.53
N THR A 213 8.41 -0.61 -3.22
CA THR A 213 8.25 -1.20 -4.56
C THR A 213 7.72 -2.64 -4.55
N TYR A 214 7.97 -3.40 -3.50
CA TYR A 214 7.51 -4.79 -3.46
C TYR A 214 5.98 -4.83 -3.44
N GLN A 215 5.41 -5.30 -4.57
CA GLN A 215 3.99 -5.63 -4.68
C GLN A 215 3.52 -6.29 -3.39
N GLN A 216 2.40 -5.80 -2.86
CA GLN A 216 1.83 -6.17 -1.56
C GLN A 216 1.38 -7.65 -1.52
N LYS A 217 2.31 -8.58 -1.72
CA LYS A 217 2.01 -9.99 -1.52
C LYS A 217 1.85 -10.21 -0.01
N THR A 218 0.61 -10.42 0.40
CA THR A 218 0.30 -10.81 1.77
C THR A 218 0.39 -12.32 1.89
N GLU A 219 0.95 -12.78 3.00
CA GLU A 219 1.06 -14.19 3.36
C GLU A 219 0.80 -14.37 4.86
N PRO A 220 0.39 -15.56 5.32
CA PRO A 220 0.34 -15.85 6.75
C PRO A 220 1.75 -15.81 7.34
N VAL A 221 1.98 -14.96 8.35
CA VAL A 221 3.27 -14.76 9.03
C VAL A 221 3.11 -15.12 10.50
N ASP A 222 3.80 -16.15 10.94
CA ASP A 222 3.97 -16.44 12.37
C ASP A 222 4.90 -15.40 12.98
N THR A 223 4.34 -14.48 13.79
CA THR A 223 5.10 -13.36 14.35
C THR A 223 6.08 -13.81 15.44
N GLY A 224 5.83 -14.94 16.09
CA GLY A 224 6.77 -15.54 17.05
C GLY A 224 8.01 -16.10 16.38
N GLU A 225 7.83 -16.83 15.27
CA GLU A 225 8.94 -17.33 14.47
C GLU A 225 9.72 -16.19 13.83
N LEU A 226 9.02 -15.15 13.33
CA LEU A 226 9.66 -13.96 12.80
C LEU A 226 10.55 -13.26 13.82
N ALA A 227 10.05 -13.05 15.05
CA ALA A 227 10.83 -12.44 16.13
C ALA A 227 12.06 -13.28 16.50
N ARG A 228 11.92 -14.62 16.59
CA ARG A 228 13.06 -15.53 16.85
C ARG A 228 14.14 -15.42 15.79
N GLN A 229 13.76 -15.42 14.49
CA GLN A 229 14.69 -15.27 13.38
C GLN A 229 15.46 -13.94 13.44
N ILE A 230 14.75 -12.84 13.75
CA ILE A 230 15.38 -11.53 13.90
C ILE A 230 16.39 -11.52 15.05
N VAL A 231 16.03 -12.06 16.23
CA VAL A 231 16.93 -12.15 17.38
C VAL A 231 18.18 -12.96 17.03
N GLN A 232 18.05 -14.09 16.32
CA GLN A 232 19.20 -14.88 15.88
C GLN A 232 20.12 -14.10 14.93
N LEU A 233 19.56 -13.33 14.01
CA LEU A 233 20.33 -12.52 13.05
C LEU A 233 21.08 -11.35 13.70
N LEU A 234 20.54 -10.79 14.79
CA LEU A 234 21.13 -9.64 15.46
C LEU A 234 22.28 -10.00 16.42
N TYR A 235 22.49 -11.27 16.71
CA TYR A 235 23.57 -11.76 17.60
C TYR A 235 23.69 -10.95 18.89
N PRO A 236 22.66 -10.93 19.77
CA PRO A 236 22.67 -10.09 20.96
C PRO A 236 23.88 -10.42 21.86
N PRO A 237 24.49 -9.41 22.51
CA PRO A 237 25.58 -9.65 23.45
C PRO A 237 25.14 -10.57 24.60
N PRO A 238 26.06 -11.37 25.18
CA PRO A 238 25.70 -12.38 26.19
C PRO A 238 25.06 -11.83 27.49
N HIS A 239 25.21 -10.53 27.75
CA HIS A 239 24.61 -9.88 28.90
C HIS A 239 23.17 -9.40 28.69
N ILE A 240 22.63 -9.56 27.44
CA ILE A 240 21.24 -9.20 27.09
C ILE A 240 20.41 -10.48 26.99
N ASP A 241 19.43 -10.59 27.86
CA ASP A 241 18.43 -11.65 27.83
C ASP A 241 17.18 -11.18 27.07
N ILE A 242 16.74 -11.97 26.07
CA ILE A 242 15.59 -11.62 25.24
C ILE A 242 14.49 -12.67 25.43
N HIS A 243 13.38 -12.25 25.98
CA HIS A 243 12.19 -13.05 26.18
C HIS A 243 11.16 -12.78 25.10
N ILE A 244 10.75 -13.82 24.38
CA ILE A 244 9.66 -13.75 23.39
C ILE A 244 8.46 -14.48 23.98
N ALA A 245 7.32 -13.78 24.11
CA ALA A 245 6.08 -14.38 24.62
C ALA A 245 5.66 -15.61 23.79
N THR A 246 5.16 -16.62 24.46
CA THR A 246 4.84 -17.93 23.85
C THR A 246 3.63 -17.91 22.90
N ALA A 247 2.77 -16.89 22.98
CA ALA A 247 1.50 -16.80 22.24
C ALA A 247 1.45 -15.57 21.35
N LEU A 248 2.40 -15.41 20.42
CA LEU A 248 2.33 -14.38 19.38
C LEU A 248 1.44 -14.87 18.21
N PRO A 249 0.58 -14.00 17.63
CA PRO A 249 -0.40 -14.40 16.61
C PRO A 249 0.24 -14.67 15.24
N VAL A 250 -0.48 -15.43 14.40
CA VAL A 250 -0.23 -15.50 12.96
C VAL A 250 -1.03 -14.38 12.29
N VAL A 251 -0.36 -13.55 11.48
CA VAL A 251 -0.94 -12.37 10.84
C VAL A 251 -0.80 -12.48 9.32
N THR A 252 -1.90 -12.28 8.58
CA THR A 252 -1.84 -12.25 7.11
C THR A 252 -1.38 -10.88 6.63
N THR A 253 -0.10 -10.78 6.25
CA THR A 253 0.50 -9.48 5.95
C THR A 253 1.70 -9.57 5.00
N ASN A 254 2.26 -8.42 4.64
CA ASN A 254 3.55 -8.34 3.97
C ASN A 254 4.67 -8.64 5.00
N ARG A 255 5.29 -9.82 4.85
CA ARG A 255 6.35 -10.31 5.73
C ARG A 255 7.53 -9.33 5.86
N LEU A 256 7.96 -8.71 4.75
CA LEU A 256 9.11 -7.81 4.73
C LEU A 256 8.85 -6.54 5.55
N LYS A 257 7.68 -5.92 5.43
CA LYS A 257 7.32 -4.73 6.21
C LYS A 257 7.24 -5.04 7.69
N LEU A 258 6.58 -6.14 8.06
CA LEU A 258 6.48 -6.55 9.46
C LEU A 258 7.84 -6.93 10.04
N HIS A 259 8.69 -7.63 9.27
CA HIS A 259 10.08 -7.92 9.65
C HIS A 259 10.85 -6.64 9.95
N GLN A 260 10.78 -5.62 9.09
CA GLN A 260 11.46 -4.35 9.29
C GLN A 260 11.02 -3.62 10.57
N VAL A 261 9.71 -3.66 10.89
CA VAL A 261 9.16 -3.08 12.11
C VAL A 261 9.75 -3.77 13.35
N PHE A 262 9.68 -5.09 13.44
CA PHE A 262 10.27 -5.84 14.56
C PHE A 262 11.78 -5.66 14.64
N GLN A 263 12.49 -5.74 13.52
CA GLN A 263 13.94 -5.58 13.48
C GLN A 263 14.39 -4.22 14.02
N ASN A 264 13.72 -3.14 13.63
CA ASN A 264 14.05 -1.80 14.14
C ASN A 264 13.87 -1.69 15.65
N PHE A 265 12.74 -2.17 16.20
CA PHE A 265 12.51 -2.12 17.64
C PHE A 265 13.48 -3.01 18.42
N ILE A 266 13.68 -4.26 17.97
CA ILE A 266 14.58 -5.20 18.65
C ILE A 266 16.03 -4.72 18.58
N SER A 267 16.46 -4.24 17.41
CA SER A 267 17.81 -3.68 17.24
C SER A 267 18.03 -2.45 18.12
N ASN A 268 17.04 -1.55 18.22
CA ASN A 268 17.12 -0.39 19.11
C ASN A 268 17.21 -0.81 20.59
N ALA A 269 16.40 -1.78 21.03
CA ALA A 269 16.41 -2.28 22.39
C ALA A 269 17.77 -2.92 22.75
N ILE A 270 18.41 -3.65 21.82
CA ILE A 270 19.75 -4.22 22.01
C ILE A 270 20.81 -3.10 22.07
N LYS A 271 20.79 -2.21 21.08
CA LYS A 271 21.83 -1.20 20.87
C LYS A 271 21.88 -0.15 21.96
N HIS A 272 20.73 0.22 22.53
CA HIS A 272 20.61 1.28 23.54
C HIS A 272 20.57 0.74 24.97
N ASN A 273 20.70 -0.57 25.17
CA ASN A 273 20.73 -1.12 26.53
C ASN A 273 22.08 -0.89 27.19
N ASP A 274 22.07 -0.16 28.31
CA ASP A 274 23.26 0.21 29.10
C ASP A 274 23.43 -0.62 30.38
N LYS A 275 22.57 -1.63 30.59
CA LYS A 275 22.55 -2.39 31.84
C LYS A 275 23.53 -3.57 31.81
N PRO A 276 24.17 -3.89 32.94
CA PRO A 276 25.01 -5.09 33.06
C PRO A 276 24.24 -6.40 32.81
N LYS A 277 22.90 -6.37 33.03
CA LYS A 277 21.96 -7.41 32.71
C LYS A 277 20.81 -6.75 31.92
N GLY A 278 20.97 -6.70 30.61
CA GLY A 278 19.94 -6.21 29.69
C GLY A 278 18.79 -7.20 29.63
N GLN A 279 17.57 -6.70 29.68
CA GLN A 279 16.34 -7.50 29.51
C GLN A 279 15.49 -6.88 28.44
N ILE A 280 15.07 -7.71 27.47
CA ILE A 280 14.19 -7.30 26.39
C ILE A 280 13.03 -8.29 26.35
N GLU A 281 11.82 -7.76 26.30
CA GLU A 281 10.59 -8.56 26.17
C GLU A 281 9.86 -8.18 24.89
N ILE A 282 9.51 -9.19 24.08
CA ILE A 282 8.72 -9.03 22.86
C ILE A 282 7.38 -9.72 23.12
N GLY A 283 6.31 -8.97 23.02
CA GLY A 283 4.99 -9.48 23.40
C GLY A 283 3.84 -8.98 22.57
N PHE A 284 2.66 -9.49 22.92
CA PHE A 284 1.39 -9.23 22.29
C PHE A 284 0.33 -8.95 23.37
N SER A 285 -0.35 -7.81 23.26
CA SER A 285 -1.32 -7.34 24.26
C SER A 285 -2.79 -7.70 23.92
N GLY A 286 -3.05 -8.15 22.71
CA GLY A 286 -4.41 -8.55 22.30
C GLY A 286 -4.83 -8.01 20.92
N LEU A 287 -6.05 -8.40 20.50
CA LEU A 287 -6.70 -7.94 19.29
C LEU A 287 -7.82 -6.97 19.67
N HIS A 288 -7.74 -5.72 19.21
CA HIS A 288 -8.71 -4.67 19.48
C HIS A 288 -9.08 -3.96 18.18
N GLU A 289 -10.38 -3.81 17.92
CA GLU A 289 -10.91 -3.08 16.74
C GLU A 289 -10.33 -3.54 15.39
N GLY A 290 -9.98 -4.83 15.24
CA GLY A 290 -9.38 -5.37 14.02
C GLY A 290 -7.86 -5.16 13.91
N TYR A 291 -7.19 -4.75 15.00
CA TYR A 291 -5.75 -4.57 15.06
C TYR A 291 -5.12 -5.43 16.16
N TYR A 292 -4.04 -6.11 15.81
CA TYR A 292 -3.13 -6.77 16.76
C TYR A 292 -2.24 -5.73 17.42
N SER A 293 -2.13 -5.74 18.76
CA SER A 293 -1.26 -4.84 19.53
C SER A 293 0.01 -5.57 19.98
N PHE A 294 1.15 -5.16 19.47
CA PHE A 294 2.46 -5.69 19.82
C PHE A 294 3.24 -4.69 20.65
N PHE A 295 4.21 -5.20 21.44
CA PHE A 295 5.15 -4.35 22.16
C PHE A 295 6.56 -4.96 22.17
N VAL A 296 7.55 -4.07 22.25
CA VAL A 296 8.95 -4.40 22.56
C VAL A 296 9.36 -3.55 23.74
N LYS A 297 9.70 -4.19 24.85
CA LYS A 297 10.08 -3.56 26.11
C LYS A 297 11.54 -3.83 26.41
N ASP A 298 12.27 -2.83 26.88
CA ASP A 298 13.64 -2.93 27.37
C ASP A 298 13.78 -2.31 28.75
N ASN A 299 14.82 -2.69 29.48
CA ASN A 299 15.21 -2.10 30.79
C ASN A 299 16.37 -1.11 30.65
N GLY A 300 16.59 -0.52 29.49
CA GLY A 300 17.66 0.40 29.16
C GLY A 300 17.58 1.76 29.88
N PRO A 301 18.24 2.80 29.35
CA PRO A 301 18.31 4.13 29.97
C PRO A 301 16.98 4.88 29.98
N GLY A 302 16.02 4.47 29.15
CA GLY A 302 14.75 5.17 28.97
C GLY A 302 14.89 6.47 28.16
N ILE A 303 13.75 7.10 27.89
CA ILE A 303 13.61 8.29 27.03
C ILE A 303 12.86 9.37 27.80
N ALA A 304 13.34 10.59 27.75
CA ALA A 304 12.68 11.73 28.37
C ALA A 304 11.35 12.04 27.66
N LEU A 305 10.32 12.45 28.40
CA LEU A 305 8.98 12.74 27.86
C LEU A 305 9.00 13.77 26.71
N ALA A 306 9.90 14.76 26.79
CA ALA A 306 10.07 15.78 25.76
C ALA A 306 10.53 15.19 24.40
N ASP A 307 11.15 14.01 24.40
CA ASP A 307 11.69 13.37 23.21
C ASP A 307 10.73 12.31 22.60
N HIS A 308 9.62 11.95 23.28
CA HIS A 308 8.72 10.88 22.82
C HIS A 308 8.13 11.12 21.42
N GLU A 309 7.82 12.36 21.06
CA GLU A 309 7.38 12.69 19.70
C GLU A 309 8.55 12.88 18.74
N ARG A 310 9.68 13.36 19.24
CA ARG A 310 10.87 13.67 18.45
C ARG A 310 11.53 12.44 17.85
N ILE A 311 11.64 11.35 18.62
CA ILE A 311 12.27 10.10 18.18
C ILE A 311 11.63 9.45 16.97
N PHE A 312 10.39 9.81 16.62
CA PHE A 312 9.70 9.36 15.41
C PHE A 312 9.83 10.31 14.21
N LYS A 313 10.47 11.48 14.39
CA LYS A 313 10.76 12.40 13.29
C LYS A 313 12.02 11.98 12.56
N LEU A 314 12.06 12.26 11.27
CA LEU A 314 13.19 11.92 10.44
C LEU A 314 14.46 12.67 10.88
N PHE A 315 15.56 11.94 11.06
CA PHE A 315 16.87 12.47 11.50
C PHE A 315 16.93 13.03 12.93
N GLU A 316 15.88 12.83 13.75
CA GLU A 316 15.90 13.21 15.15
C GLU A 316 16.25 12.02 16.05
N THR A 317 17.01 12.28 17.12
CA THR A 317 17.42 11.30 18.14
C THR A 317 17.10 11.83 19.54
N ALA A 318 16.95 10.95 20.54
CA ALA A 318 16.78 11.37 21.92
C ALA A 318 18.09 11.95 22.49
N GLY A 319 17.99 13.06 23.25
CA GLY A 319 19.13 13.73 23.90
C GLY A 319 19.73 14.84 23.04
N SER A 320 19.97 16.01 23.64
CA SER A 320 20.38 17.23 22.93
C SER A 320 21.89 17.38 22.73
N ASP A 321 22.76 16.58 23.38
CA ASP A 321 24.18 16.91 23.49
C ASP A 321 25.20 15.82 23.09
N GLN A 322 24.77 14.64 22.69
CA GLN A 322 25.71 13.63 22.15
C GLN A 322 25.13 12.98 20.89
N VAL A 323 25.60 13.43 19.74
CA VAL A 323 25.41 12.73 18.47
C VAL A 323 26.09 11.36 18.59
N ASN A 324 25.34 10.34 18.97
CA ASN A 324 25.88 8.98 18.90
C ASN A 324 25.85 8.56 17.41
N PRO A 325 27.02 8.39 16.79
CA PRO A 325 27.14 8.15 15.33
C PRO A 325 26.48 6.86 14.87
N ALA A 326 26.17 5.99 15.80
CA ALA A 326 25.44 4.77 15.52
C ALA A 326 23.93 4.98 15.29
N ASN A 327 23.38 6.18 15.56
CA ASN A 327 21.95 6.47 15.50
C ASN A 327 21.59 7.33 14.27
N SER A 328 21.11 6.72 13.20
CA SER A 328 20.73 7.45 11.97
C SER A 328 19.47 8.33 12.14
N GLY A 329 18.68 8.15 13.20
CA GLY A 329 17.39 8.84 13.38
C GLY A 329 16.34 8.52 12.31
N VAL A 330 16.54 7.45 11.52
CA VAL A 330 15.69 7.07 10.40
C VAL A 330 14.84 5.83 10.72
N GLY A 331 15.35 4.91 11.55
CA GLY A 331 14.71 3.62 11.82
C GLY A 331 13.30 3.75 12.39
N LEU A 332 13.10 4.56 13.44
CA LEU A 332 11.78 4.75 14.06
C LEU A 332 10.81 5.53 13.16
N ASN A 333 11.30 6.43 12.33
CA ASN A 333 10.48 7.11 11.32
C ASN A 333 9.94 6.13 10.27
N ILE A 334 10.78 5.22 9.77
CA ILE A 334 10.37 4.15 8.83
C ILE A 334 9.31 3.24 9.48
N VAL A 335 9.53 2.85 10.74
CA VAL A 335 8.54 2.05 11.49
C VAL A 335 7.19 2.78 11.55
N LYS A 336 7.20 4.07 11.91
CA LYS A 336 6.01 4.90 11.95
C LYS A 336 5.29 4.91 10.61
N LEU A 337 6.01 5.15 9.52
CA LEU A 337 5.43 5.15 8.17
C LEU A 337 4.77 3.81 7.82
N PHE A 338 5.42 2.67 8.10
CA PHE A 338 4.87 1.35 7.79
C PHE A 338 3.64 0.99 8.62
N VAL A 339 3.63 1.39 9.88
CA VAL A 339 2.49 1.18 10.77
C VAL A 339 1.30 2.06 10.36
N GLU A 340 1.53 3.36 10.13
CA GLU A 340 0.49 4.32 9.75
C GLU A 340 -0.06 4.07 8.33
N GLU A 341 0.76 3.63 7.38
CA GLU A 341 0.30 3.21 6.03
C GLU A 341 -0.74 2.09 6.08
N ARG A 342 -0.68 1.26 7.13
CA ARG A 342 -1.63 0.18 7.39
C ARG A 342 -2.80 0.57 8.29
N GLY A 343 -2.92 1.85 8.63
CA GLY A 343 -3.94 2.38 9.53
C GLY A 343 -3.67 2.06 11.01
N GLY A 344 -2.49 1.50 11.33
CA GLY A 344 -2.06 1.24 12.69
C GLY A 344 -1.58 2.49 13.42
N LYS A 345 -1.26 2.33 14.71
CA LYS A 345 -0.72 3.38 15.59
C LYS A 345 0.59 2.91 16.22
N ILE A 346 1.46 3.88 16.51
CA ILE A 346 2.71 3.67 17.22
C ILE A 346 2.77 4.59 18.44
N SER A 347 3.31 4.09 19.53
CA SER A 347 3.54 4.88 20.76
C SER A 347 4.73 4.35 21.54
N VAL A 348 5.21 5.16 22.49
CA VAL A 348 6.27 4.79 23.43
C VAL A 348 5.85 5.17 24.84
N ASP A 349 6.05 4.24 25.78
CA ASP A 349 5.96 4.45 27.21
C ASP A 349 7.37 4.30 27.78
N SER A 350 7.94 5.40 28.27
CA SER A 350 9.32 5.42 28.75
C SER A 350 9.55 6.48 29.81
N ARG A 351 10.47 6.19 30.73
CA ARG A 351 10.99 7.13 31.71
C ARG A 351 12.49 6.98 31.85
N PRO A 352 13.24 8.08 32.04
CA PRO A 352 14.66 8.01 32.25
C PRO A 352 15.01 7.07 33.41
N GLY A 353 15.89 6.09 33.16
CA GLY A 353 16.35 5.09 34.11
C GLY A 353 15.48 3.83 34.26
N GLU A 354 14.23 3.83 33.76
CA GLU A 354 13.27 2.73 33.90
C GLU A 354 13.13 1.86 32.62
N GLY A 355 13.79 2.25 31.51
CA GLY A 355 13.68 1.59 30.23
C GLY A 355 12.57 2.16 29.34
N SER A 356 12.29 1.48 28.24
CA SER A 356 11.27 1.89 27.25
C SER A 356 10.39 0.73 26.83
N THR A 357 9.13 1.03 26.53
CA THR A 357 8.21 0.09 25.88
C THR A 357 7.63 0.74 24.64
N PHE A 358 8.01 0.21 23.50
CA PHE A 358 7.46 0.62 22.21
C PHE A 358 6.25 -0.23 21.88
N HIS A 359 5.14 0.41 21.56
CA HIS A 359 3.89 -0.24 21.15
C HIS A 359 3.59 0.06 19.69
N PHE A 360 3.09 -0.92 18.97
CA PHE A 360 2.54 -0.71 17.65
C PHE A 360 1.33 -1.59 17.39
N THR A 361 0.39 -1.08 16.59
CA THR A 361 -0.77 -1.85 16.16
C THR A 361 -0.66 -2.24 14.70
N TRP A 362 -1.12 -3.44 14.36
CA TRP A 362 -1.05 -3.98 13.01
C TRP A 362 -2.38 -4.63 12.62
N PRO A 363 -2.92 -4.40 11.39
CA PRO A 363 -4.22 -4.94 11.01
C PRO A 363 -4.24 -6.47 11.01
N ALA A 364 -5.41 -7.04 11.39
CA ALA A 364 -5.65 -8.48 11.48
C ALA A 364 -5.84 -9.15 10.11
#